data_cec9322b6245021b9c59d3480f6f0370
#
_entry.id   cec9322b6245021b9c59d3480f6f0370
#
_cell.length_a   1.000
_cell.length_b   1.000
_cell.length_c   1.000
_cell.angle_alpha   90.00
_cell.angle_beta   90.00
_cell.angle_gamma   90.00
#
_symmetry.space_group_name_H-M   'P 1'
#
loop_
_entity.id
_entity.type
_entity.pdbx_description
1 polymer ?
#
loop_
_entity_poly.entity_id
_entity_poly.type
_entity_poly.pdbx_seq_one_letter_code
_entity_poly.pdbx_strand_id
1 'polypeptide(L)'
;MERWRSQTVAGALATILLCCGLPASAREISSSAIVNADGSLRISGKTVHLYGIHIPRSGDTCSRNKVPPFCGSRAAIALDFKISGFVRCEIMDTNSDGSLVGWCRVKASHFSAGEDLSAYLLESGWAVALPDASIEYQTLEKIARSRQVGVWGTPVDSAIRRP
;
A
#
# COMPACT_ATOMS: atom_id res chain seq x y z
N MET A 1 -22.73 -17.17 81.02
CA MET A 1 -21.58 -16.31 80.63
C MET A 1 -20.93 -16.94 79.41
N GLU A 2 -21.39 -16.57 78.23
CA GLU A 2 -20.83 -17.09 76.98
C GLU A 2 -20.33 -15.87 76.14
N ARG A 3 -19.05 -15.91 75.87
CA ARG A 3 -18.36 -14.90 75.04
C ARG A 3 -18.58 -15.18 73.57
N TRP A 4 -19.29 -14.33 72.90
CA TRP A 4 -19.42 -14.33 71.47
C TRP A 4 -18.17 -13.70 70.81
N ARG A 5 -17.42 -14.50 70.09
CA ARG A 5 -16.29 -14.06 69.29
C ARG A 5 -16.82 -13.55 67.95
N SER A 6 -16.65 -12.26 67.66
CA SER A 6 -16.82 -11.66 66.36
C SER A 6 -15.70 -12.14 65.43
N GLN A 7 -16.03 -12.83 64.39
CA GLN A 7 -15.12 -13.09 63.30
C GLN A 7 -15.28 -11.99 62.25
N THR A 8 -14.27 -11.18 62.07
CA THR A 8 -14.17 -10.19 60.99
C THR A 8 -13.76 -10.90 59.72
N VAL A 9 -14.67 -10.98 58.75
CA VAL A 9 -14.39 -11.47 57.43
C VAL A 9 -13.71 -10.37 56.64
N ALA A 10 -12.41 -10.49 56.40
CA ALA A 10 -11.65 -9.62 55.53
C ALA A 10 -11.99 -9.94 54.06
N GLY A 11 -12.81 -9.08 53.45
CA GLY A 11 -13.13 -9.19 52.04
C GLY A 11 -11.94 -8.72 51.19
N ALA A 12 -11.30 -9.65 50.49
CA ALA A 12 -10.30 -9.34 49.48
C ALA A 12 -10.99 -8.78 48.21
N LEU A 13 -10.91 -7.48 48.00
CA LEU A 13 -11.30 -6.82 46.76
C LEU A 13 -10.24 -7.12 45.69
N ALA A 14 -10.52 -8.12 44.84
CA ALA A 14 -9.74 -8.39 43.65
C ALA A 14 -9.99 -7.27 42.61
N THR A 15 -9.07 -6.35 42.49
CA THR A 15 -9.09 -5.30 41.46
C THR A 15 -8.71 -5.93 40.12
N ILE A 16 -9.71 -6.27 39.30
CA ILE A 16 -9.50 -6.70 37.90
C ILE A 16 -9.07 -5.47 37.11
N LEU A 17 -7.76 -5.35 36.82
CA LEU A 17 -7.21 -4.37 35.86
C LEU A 17 -7.64 -4.81 34.47
N LEU A 18 -8.71 -4.21 33.96
CA LEU A 18 -9.13 -4.36 32.56
C LEU A 18 -8.10 -3.57 31.72
N CYS A 19 -7.09 -4.27 31.18
CA CYS A 19 -6.22 -3.73 30.15
C CYS A 19 -7.04 -3.44 28.89
N CYS A 20 -7.66 -2.26 28.78
CA CYS A 20 -8.17 -1.73 27.53
C CYS A 20 -6.95 -1.49 26.61
N GLY A 21 -6.59 -2.51 25.80
CA GLY A 21 -5.70 -2.33 24.68
C GLY A 21 -6.36 -1.35 23.72
N LEU A 22 -5.84 -0.10 23.67
CA LEU A 22 -6.23 0.86 22.64
C LEU A 22 -5.90 0.23 21.28
N PRO A 23 -6.86 0.14 20.34
CA PRO A 23 -6.54 -0.30 19.00
C PRO A 23 -5.46 0.65 18.45
N ALA A 24 -4.34 0.11 17.99
CA ALA A 24 -3.34 0.87 17.26
C ALA A 24 -4.06 1.47 16.04
N SER A 25 -4.36 2.76 16.10
CA SER A 25 -5.02 3.47 15.00
C SER A 25 -4.04 3.47 13.84
N ALA A 26 -4.31 2.68 12.81
CA ALA A 26 -3.57 2.73 11.57
C ALA A 26 -3.56 4.19 11.10
N ARG A 27 -2.35 4.72 10.84
CA ARG A 27 -2.21 6.12 10.43
C ARG A 27 -2.73 6.27 9.02
N GLU A 28 -3.92 6.83 8.89
CA GLU A 28 -4.59 7.06 7.61
C GLU A 28 -4.40 8.51 7.17
N ILE A 29 -4.18 8.71 5.88
CA ILE A 29 -4.24 10.02 5.22
C ILE A 29 -5.23 9.96 4.07
N SER A 30 -6.07 10.98 3.93
CA SER A 30 -7.07 11.07 2.86
C SER A 30 -7.13 12.50 2.35
N SER A 31 -6.82 12.70 1.07
CA SER A 31 -6.88 14.01 0.39
C SER A 31 -6.81 13.83 -1.12
N SER A 32 -6.90 14.94 -1.86
CA SER A 32 -6.48 14.95 -3.27
C SER A 32 -5.00 14.58 -3.38
N ALA A 33 -4.65 13.84 -4.43
CA ALA A 33 -3.29 13.42 -4.70
C ALA A 33 -2.77 14.05 -5.98
N ILE A 34 -1.46 14.35 -6.01
CA ILE A 34 -0.72 14.70 -7.22
C ILE A 34 0.20 13.53 -7.51
N VAL A 35 0.17 13.01 -8.73
CA VAL A 35 1.02 11.91 -9.15
C VAL A 35 2.39 12.46 -9.57
N ASN A 36 3.45 11.96 -8.96
CA ASN A 36 4.83 12.27 -9.35
C ASN A 36 5.28 11.41 -10.54
N ALA A 37 6.32 11.83 -11.24
CA ALA A 37 6.83 11.14 -12.43
C ALA A 37 7.31 9.70 -12.18
N ASP A 38 7.69 9.37 -10.95
CA ASP A 38 8.09 8.04 -10.50
C ASP A 38 6.91 7.14 -10.09
N GLY A 39 5.67 7.67 -10.16
CA GLY A 39 4.46 6.97 -9.73
C GLY A 39 4.19 7.03 -8.23
N SER A 40 5.00 7.75 -7.46
CA SER A 40 4.63 8.09 -6.08
C SER A 40 3.53 9.15 -6.05
N LEU A 41 2.83 9.25 -4.94
CA LEU A 41 1.73 10.20 -4.73
C LEU A 41 2.14 11.29 -3.75
N ARG A 42 1.84 12.54 -4.06
CA ARG A 42 1.93 13.62 -3.08
C ARG A 42 0.55 13.92 -2.53
N ILE A 43 0.35 13.59 -1.25
CA ILE A 43 -0.92 13.71 -0.52
C ILE A 43 -0.69 14.56 0.72
N SER A 44 -1.42 15.67 0.87
CA SER A 44 -1.27 16.59 2.01
C SER A 44 0.19 17.01 2.25
N GLY A 45 0.95 17.26 1.17
CA GLY A 45 2.36 17.67 1.24
C GLY A 45 3.37 16.55 1.54
N LYS A 46 2.91 15.31 1.71
CA LYS A 46 3.77 14.14 1.94
C LYS A 46 3.90 13.28 0.69
N THR A 47 5.08 12.73 0.46
CA THR A 47 5.31 11.73 -0.59
C THR A 47 4.93 10.36 -0.06
N VAL A 48 4.10 9.63 -0.81
CA VAL A 48 3.61 8.29 -0.47
C VAL A 48 3.94 7.36 -1.63
N HIS A 49 4.73 6.34 -1.37
CA HIS A 49 4.97 5.21 -2.28
C HIS A 49 3.89 4.15 -2.09
N LEU A 50 3.49 3.52 -3.17
CA LEU A 50 2.47 2.47 -3.12
C LEU A 50 3.05 1.19 -2.50
N TYR A 51 2.33 0.65 -1.52
CA TYR A 51 2.74 -0.54 -0.77
C TYR A 51 2.76 -1.80 -1.65
N GLY A 52 3.75 -2.66 -1.41
CA GLY A 52 3.85 -4.02 -1.96
C GLY A 52 4.26 -4.10 -3.43
N ILE A 53 4.59 -2.97 -4.08
CA ILE A 53 4.98 -2.92 -5.49
C ILE A 53 6.26 -2.11 -5.72
N HIS A 54 6.90 -2.41 -6.83
CA HIS A 54 7.96 -1.60 -7.41
C HIS A 54 7.54 -1.10 -8.78
N ILE A 55 7.65 0.21 -9.02
CA ILE A 55 7.42 0.81 -10.34
C ILE A 55 8.77 0.92 -11.04
N PRO A 56 8.99 0.18 -12.15
CA PRO A 56 10.26 0.21 -12.85
C PRO A 56 10.55 1.60 -13.42
N ARG A 57 11.80 2.07 -13.26
CA ARG A 57 12.24 3.33 -13.86
C ARG A 57 12.39 3.19 -15.38
N SER A 58 12.23 4.32 -16.09
CA SER A 58 12.60 4.36 -17.50
C SER A 58 14.08 4.02 -17.67
N GLY A 59 14.37 2.99 -18.44
CA GLY A 59 15.71 2.45 -18.64
C GLY A 59 15.95 1.09 -17.99
N ASP A 60 15.22 0.73 -16.93
CA ASP A 60 15.35 -0.58 -16.27
C ASP A 60 14.53 -1.66 -16.99
N THR A 61 13.47 -1.26 -17.72
CA THR A 61 12.49 -2.19 -18.29
C THR A 61 12.08 -1.90 -19.72
N CYS A 62 12.53 -0.79 -20.33
CA CYS A 62 12.22 -0.44 -21.69
C CYS A 62 13.39 -0.63 -22.62
N SER A 63 13.19 -1.42 -23.68
CA SER A 63 14.15 -1.55 -24.78
C SER A 63 14.48 -0.16 -25.37
N ARG A 64 15.78 0.11 -25.54
CA ARG A 64 16.30 1.35 -26.14
C ARG A 64 15.79 1.61 -27.56
N ASN A 65 15.23 0.60 -28.22
CA ASN A 65 14.80 0.63 -29.61
C ASN A 65 13.31 0.87 -29.79
N LYS A 66 12.52 1.01 -28.73
CA LYS A 66 11.09 1.35 -28.81
C LYS A 66 10.73 2.49 -27.87
N VAL A 67 10.35 3.59 -28.45
CA VAL A 67 9.76 4.76 -27.78
C VAL A 67 8.37 4.38 -27.23
N PRO A 68 8.03 4.77 -25.98
CA PRO A 68 8.62 5.88 -25.25
C PRO A 68 9.67 5.44 -24.24
N PRO A 69 10.70 6.31 -24.03
CA PRO A 69 11.77 6.06 -23.07
C PRO A 69 11.35 6.23 -21.59
N PHE A 70 10.06 6.18 -21.27
CA PHE A 70 9.53 6.55 -19.95
C PHE A 70 8.53 5.52 -19.41
N CYS A 71 8.98 4.32 -19.06
CA CYS A 71 8.08 3.31 -18.47
C CYS A 71 7.53 3.74 -17.10
N GLY A 72 8.33 4.37 -16.26
CA GLY A 72 7.86 4.99 -15.01
C GLY A 72 6.78 6.05 -15.26
N SER A 73 6.95 6.87 -16.29
CA SER A 73 5.94 7.86 -16.69
C SER A 73 4.63 7.24 -17.15
N ARG A 74 4.62 6.02 -17.69
CA ARG A 74 3.38 5.32 -18.04
C ARG A 74 2.60 4.86 -16.81
N ALA A 75 3.28 4.38 -15.78
CA ALA A 75 2.65 4.11 -14.49
C ALA A 75 2.05 5.40 -13.89
N ALA A 76 2.80 6.50 -13.93
CA ALA A 76 2.31 7.80 -13.47
C ALA A 76 1.08 8.27 -14.26
N ILE A 77 1.11 8.17 -15.59
CA ILE A 77 -0.03 8.50 -16.44
C ILE A 77 -1.23 7.61 -16.13
N ALA A 78 -1.02 6.30 -15.95
CA ALA A 78 -2.09 5.37 -15.60
C ALA A 78 -2.74 5.72 -14.25
N LEU A 79 -1.92 6.11 -13.25
CA LEU A 79 -2.42 6.58 -11.97
C LEU A 79 -3.19 7.89 -12.09
N ASP A 80 -2.68 8.85 -12.88
CA ASP A 80 -3.34 10.14 -13.06
C ASP A 80 -4.73 9.99 -13.68
N PHE A 81 -4.88 9.10 -14.65
CA PHE A 81 -6.19 8.76 -15.21
C PHE A 81 -7.08 7.96 -14.23
N LYS A 82 -6.49 7.15 -13.37
CA LYS A 82 -7.25 6.33 -12.42
C LYS A 82 -7.76 7.13 -11.23
N ILE A 83 -6.97 8.10 -10.78
CA ILE A 83 -7.28 8.92 -9.62
C ILE A 83 -8.30 9.98 -10.00
N SER A 84 -9.50 9.83 -9.46
CA SER A 84 -10.56 10.84 -9.53
C SER A 84 -11.06 11.12 -8.12
N GLY A 85 -10.88 12.36 -7.62
CA GLY A 85 -11.24 12.74 -6.26
C GLY A 85 -10.16 12.41 -5.23
N PHE A 86 -10.59 12.02 -4.02
CA PHE A 86 -9.67 11.75 -2.92
C PHE A 86 -9.04 10.37 -3.02
N VAL A 87 -7.76 10.30 -2.66
CA VAL A 87 -7.04 9.06 -2.39
C VAL A 87 -6.98 8.86 -0.88
N ARG A 88 -7.32 7.68 -0.42
CA ARG A 88 -7.21 7.26 0.96
C ARG A 88 -6.05 6.27 1.07
N CYS A 89 -5.07 6.58 1.91
CA CYS A 89 -3.90 5.72 2.14
C CYS A 89 -3.80 5.35 3.61
N GLU A 90 -3.75 4.07 3.88
CA GLU A 90 -3.33 3.49 5.15
C GLU A 90 -1.81 3.37 5.13
N ILE A 91 -1.14 4.03 6.08
CA ILE A 91 0.33 4.09 6.12
C ILE A 91 0.86 2.83 6.79
N MET A 92 1.61 2.06 6.01
CA MET A 92 2.22 0.80 6.40
C MET A 92 3.63 0.98 6.94
N ASP A 93 4.40 1.95 6.37
CA ASP A 93 5.79 2.17 6.74
C ASP A 93 6.23 3.61 6.43
N THR A 94 7.41 3.97 6.94
CA THR A 94 8.09 5.25 6.67
C THR A 94 9.54 5.00 6.29
N ASN A 95 9.93 5.45 5.12
CA ASN A 95 11.30 5.32 4.62
C ASN A 95 12.27 6.24 5.40
N SER A 96 13.56 5.95 5.28
CA SER A 96 14.63 6.73 5.94
C SER A 96 14.70 8.20 5.49
N ASP A 97 14.20 8.51 4.30
CA ASP A 97 14.09 9.88 3.77
C ASP A 97 12.82 10.63 4.22
N GLY A 98 12.00 10.01 5.06
CA GLY A 98 10.75 10.55 5.56
C GLY A 98 9.55 10.39 4.60
N SER A 99 9.73 9.81 3.41
CA SER A 99 8.62 9.41 2.56
C SER A 99 7.85 8.24 3.18
N LEU A 100 6.57 8.13 2.86
CA LEU A 100 5.68 7.13 3.42
C LEU A 100 5.49 5.98 2.43
N VAL A 101 5.23 4.80 2.95
CA VAL A 101 4.74 3.66 2.18
C VAL A 101 3.30 3.39 2.61
N GLY A 102 2.37 3.37 1.66
CA GLY A 102 0.96 3.29 1.98
C GLY A 102 0.15 2.40 1.05
N TRP A 103 -0.85 1.75 1.64
CA TRP A 103 -1.89 1.06 0.90
C TRP A 103 -2.96 2.07 0.50
N CYS A 104 -2.93 2.47 -0.77
CA CYS A 104 -3.72 3.58 -1.28
C CYS A 104 -4.89 3.12 -2.16
N ARG A 105 -6.05 3.69 -1.92
CA ARG A 105 -7.30 3.39 -2.62
C ARG A 105 -7.99 4.64 -3.11
N VAL A 106 -8.68 4.52 -4.23
CA VAL A 106 -9.60 5.54 -4.77
C VAL A 106 -11.03 5.08 -4.65
N LYS A 107 -11.99 6.02 -4.67
CA LYS A 107 -13.44 5.74 -4.57
C LYS A 107 -13.84 4.95 -3.32
N ALA A 108 -13.02 5.02 -2.27
CA ALA A 108 -13.36 4.43 -0.98
C ALA A 108 -14.50 5.23 -0.32
N SER A 109 -15.50 4.54 0.23
CA SER A 109 -16.64 5.12 0.93
C SER A 109 -17.08 4.22 2.08
N HIS A 110 -18.09 4.64 2.85
CA HIS A 110 -18.68 3.79 3.89
C HIS A 110 -19.24 2.46 3.35
N PHE A 111 -19.59 2.40 2.06
CA PHE A 111 -20.21 1.22 1.42
C PHE A 111 -19.26 0.49 0.48
N SER A 112 -18.04 0.99 0.26
CA SER A 112 -17.06 0.41 -0.66
C SER A 112 -15.66 0.56 -0.12
N ALA A 113 -14.91 -0.54 -0.12
CA ALA A 113 -13.48 -0.50 0.21
C ALA A 113 -12.66 0.35 -0.77
N GLY A 114 -13.23 0.67 -1.94
CA GLY A 114 -12.53 1.38 -3.01
C GLY A 114 -11.67 0.46 -3.87
N GLU A 115 -10.98 1.06 -4.84
CA GLU A 115 -10.10 0.38 -5.77
C GLU A 115 -8.64 0.58 -5.33
N ASP A 116 -7.90 -0.50 -5.18
CA ASP A 116 -6.49 -0.51 -4.80
C ASP A 116 -5.61 -0.06 -5.97
N LEU A 117 -4.79 0.96 -5.75
CA LEU A 117 -3.91 1.52 -6.78
C LEU A 117 -2.71 0.62 -7.09
N SER A 118 -2.20 -0.13 -6.11
CA SER A 118 -1.15 -1.13 -6.33
C SER A 118 -1.66 -2.27 -7.19
N ALA A 119 -2.83 -2.82 -6.86
CA ALA A 119 -3.48 -3.88 -7.65
C ALA A 119 -3.75 -3.41 -9.09
N TYR A 120 -4.27 -2.21 -9.26
CA TYR A 120 -4.51 -1.62 -10.57
C TYR A 120 -3.24 -1.54 -11.44
N LEU A 121 -2.11 -1.09 -10.87
CA LEU A 121 -0.84 -1.03 -11.62
C LEU A 121 -0.30 -2.42 -11.96
N LEU A 122 -0.45 -3.39 -11.07
CA LEU A 122 -0.05 -4.77 -11.32
C LEU A 122 -0.89 -5.41 -12.44
N GLU A 123 -2.22 -5.26 -12.40
CA GLU A 123 -3.12 -5.75 -13.45
C GLU A 123 -2.83 -5.11 -14.82
N SER A 124 -2.51 -3.82 -14.81
CA SER A 124 -2.15 -3.06 -16.01
C SER A 124 -0.73 -3.36 -16.50
N GLY A 125 0.07 -4.07 -15.71
CA GLY A 125 1.45 -4.41 -16.01
C GLY A 125 2.43 -3.24 -15.91
N TRP A 126 2.11 -2.17 -15.16
CA TRP A 126 2.98 -1.01 -14.97
C TRP A 126 3.81 -1.08 -13.69
N ALA A 127 3.62 -2.13 -12.89
CA ALA A 127 4.38 -2.40 -11.68
C ALA A 127 4.75 -3.87 -11.56
N VAL A 128 5.68 -4.16 -10.66
CA VAL A 128 6.16 -5.49 -10.29
C VAL A 128 5.86 -5.69 -8.81
N ALA A 129 5.32 -6.84 -8.42
CA ALA A 129 5.11 -7.17 -7.02
C ALA A 129 6.45 -7.37 -6.31
N LEU A 130 6.58 -6.82 -5.10
CA LEU A 130 7.73 -7.09 -4.26
C LEU A 130 7.75 -8.57 -3.82
N PRO A 131 8.92 -9.14 -3.49
CA PRO A 131 9.02 -10.56 -3.10
C PRO A 131 8.18 -10.93 -1.87
N ASP A 132 8.01 -9.98 -0.95
CA ASP A 132 7.23 -10.08 0.29
C ASP A 132 5.79 -9.57 0.15
N ALA A 133 5.38 -9.17 -1.05
CA ALA A 133 4.02 -8.75 -1.33
C ALA A 133 3.00 -9.90 -1.16
N SER A 134 1.75 -9.55 -0.97
CA SER A 134 0.67 -10.51 -0.83
C SER A 134 0.58 -11.48 -2.02
N ILE A 135 0.02 -12.67 -1.77
CA ILE A 135 -0.23 -13.67 -2.83
C ILE A 135 -1.12 -13.08 -3.93
N GLU A 136 -2.06 -12.21 -3.55
CA GLU A 136 -2.91 -11.48 -4.49
C GLU A 136 -2.07 -10.66 -5.47
N TYR A 137 -1.17 -9.80 -4.99
CA TYR A 137 -0.31 -8.97 -5.83
C TYR A 137 0.59 -9.79 -6.74
N GLN A 138 1.20 -10.86 -6.21
CA GLN A 138 2.00 -11.78 -7.02
C GLN A 138 1.17 -12.47 -8.11
N THR A 139 -0.10 -12.76 -7.83
CA THR A 139 -1.02 -13.37 -8.80
C THR A 139 -1.40 -12.39 -9.90
N LEU A 140 -1.71 -11.14 -9.54
CA LEU A 140 -2.02 -10.07 -10.51
C LEU A 140 -0.84 -9.84 -11.46
N GLU A 141 0.39 -9.79 -10.94
CA GLU A 141 1.59 -9.71 -11.78
C GLU A 141 1.70 -10.90 -12.74
N LYS A 142 1.51 -12.14 -12.27
CA LYS A 142 1.55 -13.33 -13.13
C LYS A 142 0.52 -13.27 -14.25
N ILE A 143 -0.69 -12.79 -13.95
CA ILE A 143 -1.75 -12.58 -14.93
C ILE A 143 -1.33 -11.53 -15.95
N ALA A 144 -0.81 -10.38 -15.52
CA ALA A 144 -0.33 -9.33 -16.41
C ALA A 144 0.79 -9.83 -17.34
N ARG A 145 1.72 -10.63 -16.81
CA ARG A 145 2.79 -11.29 -17.59
C ARG A 145 2.23 -12.24 -18.63
N SER A 146 1.30 -13.10 -18.26
CA SER A 146 0.68 -14.07 -19.19
C SER A 146 -0.09 -13.40 -20.31
N ARG A 147 -0.69 -12.24 -20.02
CA ARG A 147 -1.43 -11.41 -21.01
C ARG A 147 -0.50 -10.48 -21.79
N GLN A 148 0.77 -10.42 -21.47
CA GLN A 148 1.74 -9.52 -22.09
C GLN A 148 1.31 -8.04 -22.09
N VAL A 149 0.70 -7.57 -21.00
CA VAL A 149 0.26 -6.17 -20.87
C VAL A 149 1.34 -5.31 -20.20
N GLY A 150 1.29 -4.01 -20.44
CA GLY A 150 2.21 -3.05 -19.86
C GLY A 150 3.66 -3.31 -20.22
N VAL A 151 4.55 -3.36 -19.25
CA VAL A 151 5.99 -3.66 -19.43
C VAL A 151 6.23 -5.07 -19.95
N TRP A 152 5.30 -5.99 -19.78
CA TRP A 152 5.40 -7.38 -20.22
C TRP A 152 5.11 -7.58 -21.71
N GLY A 153 4.41 -6.64 -22.34
CA GLY A 153 4.09 -6.67 -23.78
C GLY A 153 5.16 -5.99 -24.65
N THR A 154 6.07 -5.24 -24.05
CA THR A 154 7.23 -4.72 -24.77
C THR A 154 8.33 -5.79 -24.78
N PRO A 155 9.11 -5.98 -25.87
CA PRO A 155 10.29 -6.82 -25.82
C PRO A 155 11.25 -6.20 -24.80
N VAL A 156 11.22 -6.76 -23.62
CA VAL A 156 12.09 -6.40 -22.51
C VAL A 156 13.40 -7.12 -22.78
N ASP A 157 14.48 -6.38 -22.77
CA ASP A 157 15.78 -7.01 -22.56
C ASP A 157 15.69 -7.86 -21.30
N SER A 158 16.20 -9.09 -21.34
CA SER A 158 16.09 -10.15 -20.34
C SER A 158 16.68 -9.81 -18.96
N ALA A 159 16.79 -8.53 -18.63
CA ALA A 159 17.41 -7.94 -17.47
C ALA A 159 16.44 -7.57 -16.33
N ILE A 160 15.17 -7.96 -16.38
CA ILE A 160 14.35 -7.94 -15.15
C ILE A 160 14.80 -9.11 -14.28
N ARG A 161 16.02 -9.05 -13.82
CA ARG A 161 16.43 -9.77 -12.63
C ARG A 161 15.91 -8.96 -11.45
N ARG A 162 15.07 -9.60 -10.66
CA ARG A 162 14.71 -9.14 -9.33
C ARG A 162 15.97 -8.82 -8.55
N PRO A 163 15.98 -7.76 -7.77
CA PRO A 163 17.03 -7.53 -6.79
C PRO A 163 17.11 -8.70 -5.81
#